data_b7ee8c2e02b1d7a90391a56b86dd8da9
#
_entry.id   b7ee8c2e02b1d7a90391a56b86dd8da9
#
_cell.length_a   1.000
_cell.length_b   1.000
_cell.length_c   1.000
_cell.angle_alpha   90.00
_cell.angle_beta   90.00
_cell.angle_gamma   90.00
#
_symmetry.space_group_name_H-M   'P 1'
#
loop_
_entity.id
_entity.type
_entity.pdbx_description
1 polymer ?
#
loop_
_entity_poly.entity_id
_entity_poly.type
_entity_poly.pdbx_seq_one_letter_code
_entity_poly.pdbx_strand_id
1 'polypeptide(L)'
;MVEQRKQAVSIRLGESDIRHIKRIAERLGVRDSDVIRYAIKSTLSRIAPLCDPAIQGRNLVPVFVESGDELIRYFELDAVRLESIINEHVPQGTQVDRDDIALLAMSGLRAEYLVMRLKDRHGPTGEAGAEATSLRGYLYDKYVYRSGAQRSGHQDSDVHDDGLPPEAGVRLHLQQTVA
;
A
#
# COMPACT_ATOMS: atom_id res chain seq x y z
N MET A 1 17.17 -4.43 26.01
CA MET A 1 15.70 -4.40 25.99
C MET A 1 15.26 -3.02 26.47
N VAL A 2 14.74 -2.20 25.56
CA VAL A 2 14.22 -0.87 25.94
C VAL A 2 12.83 -1.11 26.55
N GLU A 3 12.69 -0.83 27.82
CA GLU A 3 11.43 -0.93 28.55
C GLU A 3 10.46 0.13 27.99
N GLN A 4 9.46 -0.30 27.22
CA GLN A 4 8.43 0.60 26.67
C GLN A 4 7.60 1.16 27.82
N ARG A 5 7.90 2.41 28.19
CA ARG A 5 7.16 3.15 29.22
C ARG A 5 5.72 3.33 28.76
N LYS A 6 4.77 2.69 29.43
CA LYS A 6 3.34 2.86 29.16
C LYS A 6 2.93 4.27 29.58
N GLN A 7 2.35 5.03 28.64
CA GLN A 7 1.76 6.33 28.94
C GLN A 7 0.24 6.22 28.99
N ALA A 8 -0.38 6.95 29.93
CA ALA A 8 -1.84 7.04 29.99
C ALA A 8 -2.31 8.18 29.09
N VAL A 9 -3.28 7.88 28.24
CA VAL A 9 -3.96 8.86 27.37
C VAL A 9 -5.44 8.82 27.69
N SER A 10 -6.07 9.99 27.86
CA SER A 10 -7.51 10.12 28.07
C SER A 10 -8.20 10.48 26.76
N ILE A 11 -9.19 9.72 26.38
CA ILE A 11 -9.97 9.92 25.16
C ILE A 11 -11.45 10.10 25.55
N ARG A 12 -12.11 11.10 24.96
CA ARG A 12 -13.57 11.27 25.06
C ARG A 12 -14.23 10.58 23.88
N LEU A 13 -15.11 9.64 24.16
CA LEU A 13 -15.88 8.90 23.14
C LEU A 13 -17.34 9.33 23.17
N GLY A 14 -17.99 9.29 22.03
CA GLY A 14 -19.44 9.49 21.93
C GLY A 14 -20.20 8.36 22.61
N GLU A 15 -21.43 8.66 23.07
CA GLU A 15 -22.27 7.67 23.76
C GLU A 15 -22.61 6.46 22.87
N SER A 16 -22.79 6.69 21.55
CA SER A 16 -23.00 5.63 20.57
C SER A 16 -21.81 4.68 20.49
N ASP A 17 -20.58 5.23 20.49
CA ASP A 17 -19.35 4.45 20.41
C ASP A 17 -19.16 3.60 21.65
N ILE A 18 -19.40 4.19 22.82
CA ILE A 18 -19.35 3.44 24.09
C ILE A 18 -20.34 2.27 24.08
N ARG A 19 -21.56 2.48 23.57
CA ARG A 19 -22.55 1.39 23.44
C ARG A 19 -22.11 0.30 22.49
N HIS A 20 -21.50 0.66 21.36
CA HIS A 20 -20.96 -0.31 20.40
C HIS A 20 -19.82 -1.11 21.02
N ILE A 21 -18.87 -0.44 21.69
CA ILE A 21 -17.74 -1.08 22.36
C ILE A 21 -18.24 -2.12 23.38
N LYS A 22 -19.19 -1.74 24.23
CA LYS A 22 -19.76 -2.65 25.24
C LYS A 22 -20.42 -3.89 24.60
N ARG A 23 -21.23 -3.70 23.56
CA ARG A 23 -21.89 -4.83 22.86
C ARG A 23 -20.89 -5.77 22.20
N ILE A 24 -19.80 -5.23 21.61
CA ILE A 24 -18.73 -6.03 21.01
C ILE A 24 -17.98 -6.80 22.09
N ALA A 25 -17.62 -6.13 23.19
CA ALA A 25 -16.92 -6.74 24.31
C ALA A 25 -17.72 -7.89 24.94
N GLU A 26 -19.00 -7.67 25.19
CA GLU A 26 -19.94 -8.67 25.69
C GLU A 26 -20.04 -9.87 24.74
N ARG A 27 -20.20 -9.62 23.43
CA ARG A 27 -20.31 -10.69 22.43
C ARG A 27 -19.04 -11.51 22.28
N LEU A 28 -17.87 -10.89 22.46
CA LEU A 28 -16.56 -11.55 22.37
C LEU A 28 -16.10 -12.13 23.72
N GLY A 29 -16.78 -11.83 24.84
CA GLY A 29 -16.36 -12.26 26.17
C GLY A 29 -15.06 -11.61 26.65
N VAL A 30 -14.80 -10.37 26.23
CA VAL A 30 -13.58 -9.61 26.56
C VAL A 30 -13.94 -8.30 27.29
N ARG A 31 -12.94 -7.57 27.78
CA ARG A 31 -13.16 -6.27 28.43
C ARG A 31 -13.30 -5.15 27.38
N ASP A 32 -14.07 -4.12 27.69
CA ASP A 32 -14.23 -2.91 26.87
C ASP A 32 -12.85 -2.32 26.48
N SER A 33 -11.92 -2.28 27.42
CA SER A 33 -10.55 -1.79 27.20
C SER A 33 -9.76 -2.61 26.18
N ASP A 34 -10.06 -3.88 26.02
CA ASP A 34 -9.39 -4.75 25.07
C ASP A 34 -9.92 -4.49 23.65
N VAL A 35 -11.22 -4.21 23.50
CA VAL A 35 -11.84 -3.76 22.24
C VAL A 35 -11.25 -2.43 21.79
N ILE A 36 -11.16 -1.45 22.70
CA ILE A 36 -10.58 -0.14 22.41
C ILE A 36 -9.11 -0.29 21.97
N ARG A 37 -8.32 -1.07 22.72
CA ARG A 37 -6.91 -1.31 22.40
C ARG A 37 -6.72 -2.00 21.06
N TYR A 38 -7.58 -2.96 20.75
CA TYR A 38 -7.59 -3.62 19.44
C TYR A 38 -7.90 -2.63 18.33
N ALA A 39 -8.95 -1.81 18.45
CA ALA A 39 -9.33 -0.82 17.46
C ALA A 39 -8.18 0.17 17.17
N ILE A 40 -7.55 0.71 18.23
CA ILE A 40 -6.41 1.62 18.10
C ILE A 40 -5.24 0.92 17.39
N LYS A 41 -4.84 -0.27 17.82
CA LYS A 41 -3.73 -1.01 17.21
C LYS A 41 -3.99 -1.36 15.76
N SER A 42 -5.21 -1.82 15.44
CA SER A 42 -5.61 -2.15 14.07
C SER A 42 -5.56 -0.95 13.15
N THR A 43 -6.08 0.20 13.60
CA THR A 43 -6.02 1.44 12.81
C THR A 43 -4.59 1.93 12.63
N LEU A 44 -3.79 2.00 13.71
CA LEU A 44 -2.39 2.41 13.62
C LEU A 44 -1.56 1.51 12.72
N SER A 45 -1.80 0.20 12.73
CA SER A 45 -1.12 -0.75 11.84
C SER A 45 -1.42 -0.47 10.36
N ARG A 46 -2.66 -0.10 10.02
CA ARG A 46 -3.08 0.21 8.65
C ARG A 46 -2.48 1.51 8.12
N ILE A 47 -2.32 2.51 8.97
CA ILE A 47 -1.76 3.82 8.60
C ILE A 47 -0.28 3.99 9.01
N ALA A 48 0.36 2.94 9.52
CA ALA A 48 1.76 2.95 9.94
C ALA A 48 2.74 3.49 8.88
N PRO A 49 2.54 3.24 7.56
CA PRO A 49 3.41 3.81 6.54
C PRO A 49 3.47 5.34 6.54
N LEU A 50 2.44 6.03 7.05
CA LEU A 50 2.46 7.50 7.18
C LEU A 50 3.43 8.01 8.24
N CYS A 51 3.93 7.13 9.13
CA CYS A 51 4.91 7.50 10.16
C CYS A 51 6.36 7.37 9.66
N ASP A 52 6.59 6.74 8.52
CA ASP A 52 7.92 6.50 7.97
C ASP A 52 8.23 7.52 6.86
N PRO A 53 9.15 8.47 7.08
CA PRO A 53 9.49 9.47 6.07
C PRO A 53 10.16 8.88 4.82
N ALA A 54 10.63 7.64 4.86
CA ALA A 54 11.16 6.95 3.69
C ALA A 54 10.06 6.42 2.76
N ILE A 55 8.82 6.31 3.25
CA ILE A 55 7.68 5.86 2.46
C ILE A 55 6.97 7.09 1.87
N GLN A 56 7.18 7.34 0.58
CA GLN A 56 6.69 8.52 -0.14
C GLN A 56 6.15 8.15 -1.52
N GLY A 57 5.48 9.08 -2.17
CA GLY A 57 4.99 8.96 -3.54
C GLY A 57 4.04 7.77 -3.70
N ARG A 58 4.28 6.99 -4.74
CA ARG A 58 3.47 5.81 -5.08
C ARG A 58 3.35 4.77 -3.97
N ASN A 59 4.34 4.70 -3.06
CA ASN A 59 4.31 3.74 -1.95
C ASN A 59 3.28 4.11 -0.87
N LEU A 60 2.79 5.35 -0.85
CA LEU A 60 1.69 5.80 0.01
C LEU A 60 0.30 5.57 -0.61
N VAL A 61 0.19 5.38 -1.93
CA VAL A 61 -1.10 5.15 -2.59
C VAL A 61 -1.88 3.98 -1.97
N PRO A 62 -1.27 2.81 -1.69
CA PRO A 62 -1.97 1.71 -1.04
C PRO A 62 -2.60 2.08 0.30
N VAL A 63 -1.96 2.93 1.11
CA VAL A 63 -2.48 3.34 2.42
C VAL A 63 -3.84 4.03 2.28
N PHE A 64 -3.94 4.97 1.33
CA PHE A 64 -5.18 5.71 1.09
C PHE A 64 -6.25 4.84 0.40
N VAL A 65 -5.84 3.93 -0.47
CA VAL A 65 -6.74 2.99 -1.14
C VAL A 65 -7.28 1.93 -0.16
N GLU A 66 -6.42 1.40 0.74
CA GLU A 66 -6.79 0.38 1.73
C GLU A 66 -7.62 0.96 2.89
N SER A 67 -7.31 2.18 3.32
CA SER A 67 -8.07 2.87 4.35
C SER A 67 -9.43 3.34 3.85
N GLY A 68 -9.62 3.37 2.51
CA GLY A 68 -10.84 3.81 1.87
C GLY A 68 -11.13 5.29 2.07
N ASP A 69 -12.36 5.67 1.75
CA ASP A 69 -12.85 7.03 1.88
C ASP A 69 -13.00 7.49 3.35
N GLU A 70 -12.99 6.55 4.31
CA GLU A 70 -13.13 6.88 5.74
C GLU A 70 -12.00 7.76 6.25
N LEU A 71 -10.74 7.43 5.92
CA LEU A 71 -9.57 8.22 6.32
C LEU A 71 -9.65 9.64 5.75
N ILE A 72 -9.93 9.73 4.46
CA ILE A 72 -9.98 10.99 3.72
C ILE A 72 -11.09 11.89 4.29
N ARG A 73 -12.27 11.31 4.50
CA ARG A 73 -13.44 12.04 5.03
C ARG A 73 -13.27 12.44 6.48
N TYR A 74 -12.75 11.56 7.33
CA TYR A 74 -12.57 11.82 8.75
C TYR A 74 -11.58 12.95 9.03
N PHE A 75 -10.50 13.04 8.25
CA PHE A 75 -9.47 14.08 8.36
C PHE A 75 -9.66 15.23 7.38
N GLU A 76 -10.78 15.26 6.63
CA GLU A 76 -11.10 16.30 5.63
C GLU A 76 -9.93 16.53 4.65
N LEU A 77 -9.35 15.44 4.14
CA LEU A 77 -8.22 15.49 3.23
C LEU A 77 -8.73 15.78 1.81
N ASP A 78 -8.48 17.00 1.35
CA ASP A 78 -8.72 17.38 -0.04
C ASP A 78 -7.55 16.98 -0.96
N ALA A 79 -7.70 17.20 -2.26
CA ALA A 79 -6.69 16.86 -3.26
C ALA A 79 -5.34 17.58 -3.02
N VAL A 80 -5.37 18.81 -2.52
CA VAL A 80 -4.16 19.60 -2.26
C VAL A 80 -3.38 19.03 -1.08
N ARG A 81 -4.08 18.70 0.01
CA ARG A 81 -3.48 18.06 1.18
C ARG A 81 -2.94 16.68 0.85
N LEU A 82 -3.70 15.88 0.09
CA LEU A 82 -3.24 14.56 -0.35
C LEU A 82 -2.01 14.67 -1.25
N GLU A 83 -1.97 15.64 -2.16
CA GLU A 83 -0.79 15.89 -3.00
C GLU A 83 0.43 16.23 -2.14
N SER A 84 0.28 17.11 -1.16
CA SER A 84 1.37 17.44 -0.23
C SER A 84 1.85 16.19 0.53
N ILE A 85 0.94 15.37 1.08
CA ILE A 85 1.31 14.17 1.83
C ILE A 85 2.01 13.13 0.93
N ILE A 86 1.49 12.91 -0.29
CA ILE A 86 1.97 11.84 -1.17
C ILE A 86 3.24 12.26 -1.90
N ASN A 87 3.29 13.48 -2.46
CA ASN A 87 4.34 13.92 -3.36
C ASN A 87 5.38 14.85 -2.71
N GLU A 88 5.27 15.16 -1.42
CA GLU A 88 6.27 15.96 -0.72
C GLU A 88 7.65 15.28 -0.79
N HIS A 89 8.66 16.08 -1.19
CA HIS A 89 10.04 15.62 -1.39
C HIS A 89 10.25 14.51 -2.44
N VAL A 90 9.24 14.20 -3.27
CA VAL A 90 9.34 13.22 -4.34
C VAL A 90 9.83 13.87 -5.64
N PRO A 91 10.87 13.33 -6.31
CA PRO A 91 11.33 13.85 -7.60
C PRO A 91 10.21 13.84 -8.66
N GLN A 92 10.14 14.89 -9.49
CA GLN A 92 9.06 15.10 -10.46
C GLN A 92 8.75 13.89 -11.36
N GLY A 93 9.75 13.09 -11.76
CA GLY A 93 9.55 11.92 -12.60
C GLY A 93 8.95 10.69 -11.90
N THR A 94 8.83 10.71 -10.56
CA THR A 94 8.34 9.59 -9.75
C THR A 94 7.12 9.96 -8.90
N GLN A 95 6.62 11.17 -9.07
CA GLN A 95 5.42 11.65 -8.39
C GLN A 95 4.18 10.87 -8.83
N VAL A 96 3.21 10.79 -7.94
CA VAL A 96 1.85 10.35 -8.26
C VAL A 96 1.16 11.46 -9.03
N ASP A 97 0.46 11.08 -10.08
CA ASP A 97 -0.28 12.00 -10.94
C ASP A 97 -1.34 12.78 -10.13
N ARG A 98 -1.37 14.09 -10.30
CA ARG A 98 -2.31 14.99 -9.60
C ARG A 98 -3.77 14.62 -9.83
N ASP A 99 -4.10 14.20 -11.04
CA ASP A 99 -5.47 13.82 -11.34
C ASP A 99 -5.86 12.50 -10.65
N ASP A 100 -4.91 11.59 -10.45
CA ASP A 100 -5.15 10.37 -9.66
C ASP A 100 -5.30 10.68 -8.18
N ILE A 101 -4.55 11.65 -7.66
CA ILE A 101 -4.74 12.17 -6.31
C ILE A 101 -6.12 12.84 -6.17
N ALA A 102 -6.57 13.58 -7.18
CA ALA A 102 -7.92 14.14 -7.20
C ALA A 102 -9.00 13.05 -7.21
N LEU A 103 -8.78 11.93 -7.92
CA LEU A 103 -9.68 10.76 -7.87
C LEU A 103 -9.68 10.10 -6.50
N LEU A 104 -8.53 10.00 -5.82
CA LEU A 104 -8.44 9.54 -4.42
C LEU A 104 -9.25 10.44 -3.49
N ALA A 105 -9.11 11.76 -3.60
CA ALA A 105 -9.87 12.71 -2.80
C ALA A 105 -11.40 12.56 -2.98
N MET A 106 -11.81 12.09 -4.16
CA MET A 106 -13.22 11.84 -4.49
C MET A 106 -13.66 10.40 -4.21
N SER A 107 -12.86 9.57 -3.57
CA SER A 107 -13.14 8.13 -3.36
C SER A 107 -14.44 7.86 -2.57
N GLY A 108 -14.88 8.82 -1.78
CA GLY A 108 -16.19 8.76 -1.09
C GLY A 108 -17.41 8.99 -1.97
N LEU A 109 -17.24 9.32 -3.26
CA LEU A 109 -18.34 9.46 -4.20
C LEU A 109 -18.81 8.09 -4.73
N ARG A 110 -19.97 8.10 -5.41
CA ARG A 110 -20.52 6.88 -5.98
C ARG A 110 -19.55 6.24 -6.98
N ALA A 111 -19.40 4.92 -6.88
CA ALA A 111 -18.48 4.16 -7.70
C ALA A 111 -18.71 4.37 -9.21
N GLU A 112 -19.96 4.50 -9.64
CA GLU A 112 -20.32 4.73 -11.04
C GLU A 112 -19.75 6.05 -11.58
N TYR A 113 -19.78 7.10 -10.76
CA TYR A 113 -19.19 8.38 -11.13
C TYR A 113 -17.67 8.30 -11.30
N LEU A 114 -17.00 7.61 -10.39
CA LEU A 114 -15.55 7.42 -10.45
C LEU A 114 -15.15 6.60 -11.68
N VAL A 115 -15.88 5.54 -11.99
CA VAL A 115 -15.65 4.72 -13.21
C VAL A 115 -15.89 5.55 -14.47
N MET A 116 -16.93 6.38 -14.51
CA MET A 116 -17.18 7.28 -15.63
C MET A 116 -16.02 8.26 -15.83
N ARG A 117 -15.53 8.89 -14.76
CA ARG A 117 -14.38 9.80 -14.82
C ARG A 117 -13.10 9.10 -15.27
N LEU A 118 -12.88 7.86 -14.85
CA LEU A 118 -11.75 7.04 -15.32
C LEU A 118 -11.84 6.76 -16.83
N LYS A 119 -13.02 6.41 -17.33
CA LYS A 119 -13.26 6.17 -18.77
C LYS A 119 -13.08 7.42 -19.62
N ASP A 120 -13.61 8.55 -19.16
CA ASP A 120 -13.46 9.85 -19.86
C ASP A 120 -11.98 10.22 -20.02
N ARG A 121 -11.16 9.91 -19.05
CA ARG A 121 -9.74 10.26 -19.03
C ARG A 121 -8.89 9.37 -19.94
N HIS A 122 -9.18 8.08 -20.00
CA HIS A 122 -8.36 7.12 -20.74
C HIS A 122 -8.89 6.82 -22.14
N GLY A 123 -10.06 7.38 -22.50
CA GLY A 123 -10.74 7.14 -23.79
C GLY A 123 -11.28 5.72 -23.90
N PRO A 124 -12.10 5.45 -24.94
CA PRO A 124 -12.73 4.14 -25.15
C PRO A 124 -11.74 3.03 -25.55
N THR A 125 -10.50 3.39 -25.89
CA THR A 125 -9.46 2.47 -26.40
C THR A 125 -8.21 2.41 -25.51
N GLY A 126 -8.18 3.08 -24.35
CA GLY A 126 -7.04 3.03 -23.43
C GLY A 126 -6.94 1.65 -22.77
N GLU A 127 -5.83 0.93 -23.03
CA GLU A 127 -5.58 -0.40 -22.46
C GLU A 127 -5.71 -0.45 -20.93
N ALA A 128 -5.41 0.64 -20.25
CA ALA A 128 -5.53 0.74 -18.80
C ALA A 128 -6.95 1.00 -18.29
N GLY A 129 -7.84 1.56 -19.12
CA GLY A 129 -9.21 1.93 -18.73
C GLY A 129 -10.26 0.86 -19.00
N ALA A 130 -9.98 -0.08 -19.90
CA ALA A 130 -10.94 -1.11 -20.31
C ALA A 130 -11.14 -2.20 -19.23
N GLU A 131 -10.13 -2.45 -18.38
CA GLU A 131 -10.17 -3.48 -17.33
C GLU A 131 -10.44 -2.92 -15.93
N ALA A 132 -10.30 -1.60 -15.72
CA ALA A 132 -10.51 -1.02 -14.40
C ALA A 132 -12.00 -0.94 -14.05
N THR A 133 -12.49 -1.94 -13.35
CA THR A 133 -13.86 -1.97 -12.82
C THR A 133 -14.04 -1.11 -11.57
N SER A 134 -12.94 -0.61 -10.99
CA SER A 134 -12.94 0.21 -9.77
C SER A 134 -11.71 1.12 -9.71
N LEU A 135 -11.83 2.26 -9.01
CA LEU A 135 -10.71 3.16 -8.72
C LEU A 135 -9.55 2.42 -8.04
N ARG A 136 -9.86 1.51 -7.13
CA ARG A 136 -8.87 0.67 -6.45
C ARG A 136 -8.05 -0.15 -7.45
N GLY A 137 -8.70 -0.89 -8.33
CA GLY A 137 -8.03 -1.70 -9.35
C GLY A 137 -7.10 -0.87 -10.23
N TYR A 138 -7.58 0.27 -10.71
CA TYR A 138 -6.81 1.20 -11.52
C TYR A 138 -5.53 1.69 -10.82
N LEU A 139 -5.65 2.17 -9.58
CA LEU A 139 -4.51 2.71 -8.83
C LEU A 139 -3.49 1.62 -8.46
N TYR A 140 -3.96 0.41 -8.13
CA TYR A 140 -3.08 -0.73 -7.87
C TYR A 140 -2.31 -1.15 -9.11
N ASP A 141 -2.99 -1.25 -10.25
CA ASP A 141 -2.33 -1.58 -11.51
C ASP A 141 -1.24 -0.55 -11.85
N LYS A 142 -1.59 0.74 -11.79
CA LYS A 142 -0.69 1.82 -12.18
C LYS A 142 0.51 1.99 -11.25
N TYR A 143 0.31 1.97 -9.94
CA TYR A 143 1.34 2.37 -8.96
C TYR A 143 1.98 1.22 -8.20
N VAL A 144 1.34 0.05 -8.16
CA VAL A 144 1.85 -1.10 -7.44
C VAL A 144 2.39 -2.17 -8.40
N TYR A 145 1.55 -2.66 -9.31
CA TYR A 145 1.92 -3.80 -10.16
C TYR A 145 2.86 -3.43 -11.31
N ARG A 146 2.55 -2.41 -12.10
CA ARG A 146 3.41 -1.99 -13.22
C ARG A 146 4.76 -1.46 -12.79
N SER A 147 4.84 -0.85 -11.62
CA SER A 147 6.12 -0.37 -11.07
C SER A 147 7.03 -1.49 -10.58
N GLY A 148 6.51 -2.67 -10.25
CA GLY A 148 7.29 -3.86 -9.91
C GLY A 148 7.96 -4.49 -11.12
N ALA A 149 7.30 -4.49 -12.28
CA ALA A 149 7.80 -5.08 -13.51
C ALA A 149 9.03 -4.34 -14.10
N GLN A 150 9.13 -3.03 -13.89
CA GLN A 150 10.28 -2.25 -14.37
C GLN A 150 11.56 -2.45 -13.54
N ARG A 151 11.48 -2.95 -12.31
CA ARG A 151 12.66 -3.27 -11.49
C ARG A 151 13.28 -4.61 -11.83
N SER A 152 12.54 -5.53 -12.41
CA SER A 152 13.03 -6.88 -12.78
C SER A 152 13.72 -6.94 -14.14
N GLY A 153 13.63 -5.90 -14.96
CA GLY A 153 14.16 -5.86 -16.32
C GLY A 153 15.58 -5.26 -16.47
N HIS A 154 16.26 -4.87 -15.38
CA HIS A 154 17.55 -4.18 -15.47
C HIS A 154 18.71 -4.93 -14.81
N GLN A 155 18.60 -6.25 -14.63
CA GLN A 155 19.69 -7.09 -14.13
C GLN A 155 19.87 -8.35 -14.98
N ASP A 156 20.07 -8.17 -16.29
CA ASP A 156 20.72 -9.23 -17.11
C ASP A 156 21.18 -8.64 -18.46
N SER A 157 22.27 -7.92 -18.43
CA SER A 157 23.13 -7.73 -19.62
C SER A 157 24.47 -7.15 -19.22
N ASP A 158 25.31 -7.98 -18.59
CA ASP A 158 26.77 -7.88 -18.64
C ASP A 158 27.35 -9.24 -18.20
N VAL A 159 27.22 -10.25 -19.06
CA VAL A 159 28.16 -11.38 -19.06
C VAL A 159 29.02 -11.20 -20.28
N HIS A 160 30.19 -10.65 -20.04
CA HIS A 160 31.29 -10.59 -20.96
C HIS A 160 31.68 -12.01 -21.34
N ASP A 161 31.54 -12.29 -22.62
CA ASP A 161 32.10 -13.45 -23.32
C ASP A 161 33.63 -13.24 -23.45
N ASP A 162 34.40 -13.91 -22.61
CA ASP A 162 35.83 -14.12 -22.84
C ASP A 162 36.09 -15.63 -22.95
N GLY A 163 36.30 -16.03 -24.20
CA GLY A 163 36.64 -17.37 -24.60
C GLY A 163 37.94 -17.84 -24.01
N LEU A 164 37.97 -19.11 -23.61
CA LEU A 164 39.16 -19.93 -23.48
C LEU A 164 38.87 -21.39 -23.81
N PRO A 165 39.79 -22.08 -24.45
CA PRO A 165 39.56 -23.33 -25.18
C PRO A 165 39.58 -24.58 -24.29
N PRO A 166 39.21 -25.75 -24.86
CA PRO A 166 39.04 -26.97 -24.10
C PRO A 166 40.40 -27.72 -24.01
N GLU A 167 40.72 -28.27 -22.88
CA GLU A 167 41.53 -29.50 -22.82
C GLU A 167 41.53 -30.13 -21.40
N ALA A 168 41.47 -31.43 -21.46
CA ALA A 168 42.04 -32.46 -20.62
C ALA A 168 41.19 -33.02 -19.47
N GLY A 169 40.69 -34.19 -19.77
CA GLY A 169 40.07 -35.11 -18.84
C GLY A 169 41.02 -35.64 -17.76
N VAL A 170 40.42 -35.94 -16.63
CA VAL A 170 40.86 -37.02 -15.74
C VAL A 170 39.64 -37.73 -15.18
N ARG A 171 39.49 -39.00 -15.56
CA ARG A 171 38.70 -40.01 -14.82
C ARG A 171 39.39 -40.23 -13.47
N LEU A 172 38.62 -40.47 -12.43
CA LEU A 172 38.88 -41.56 -11.45
C LEU A 172 37.77 -41.61 -10.38
N HIS A 173 37.08 -42.70 -10.45
CA HIS A 173 36.83 -43.75 -9.46
C HIS A 173 35.87 -43.47 -8.28
N LEU A 174 34.78 -44.18 -8.43
CA LEU A 174 33.95 -44.71 -7.33
C LEU A 174 34.81 -45.43 -6.28
N GLN A 175 34.52 -45.17 -4.99
CA GLN A 175 34.54 -46.24 -3.99
C GLN A 175 33.43 -45.99 -2.96
N GLN A 176 32.49 -46.91 -2.94
CA GLN A 176 31.62 -47.25 -1.83
C GLN A 176 32.48 -47.71 -0.65
N THR A 177 32.11 -47.29 0.56
CA THR A 177 32.28 -48.18 1.72
C THR A 177 31.17 -47.91 2.73
N VAL A 178 30.44 -48.94 2.99
CA VAL A 178 29.45 -49.20 4.07
C VAL A 178 30.21 -49.34 5.39
N ALA A 179 29.76 -48.72 6.42
CA ALA A 179 29.65 -49.24 7.78
C ALA A 179 28.84 -48.27 8.64
#